data_38bcf92bee5f96e1d308a7c02055d9fc
#
_entry.id   38bcf92bee5f96e1d308a7c02055d9fc
#
_cell.length_a   1.000
_cell.length_b   1.000
_cell.length_c   1.000
_cell.angle_alpha   90.00
_cell.angle_beta   90.00
_cell.angle_gamma   90.00
#
_symmetry.space_group_name_H-M   'P 1'
#
loop_
_entity.id
_entity.type
_entity.pdbx_description
1 polymer ?
#
loop_
_entity_poly.entity_id
_entity_poly.type
_entity_poly.pdbx_seq_one_letter_code
_entity_poly.pdbx_strand_id
1 'polypeptide(L)'
;DDGNGNPVCRDSSGGCVPWNIFERNADGTTAVTDEAAAFIAGVGIVTGETEQTVFGGTIEGDFTNMGIQSPMADAGLSGLIGFEMREDKLGRLADDISKISGGRGLTGTGGATLPIAGEIEVEEIFMEMSMPLITGKPMIQELGLTAGYRYSDYTTNGNGLSNSFDADTYFAGISWAPNDEVRFRFNQAVAIRAPNVFDLYVGINTGLVELSPVNGDGDQCSGPTPVATQAQCANTGLSAAQYGSVDPSAAGQFNLITGGNPNLVAEEGETTTFGVVITPSMIENLSVSIDYFDIEVTDAIGSVPAQTSY
;
A
#
# COMPACT_ATOMS: atom_id res chain seq x y z
N ASP A 1 -32.33 12.80 -34.04
CA ASP A 1 -32.22 12.56 -35.49
C ASP A 1 -32.83 13.69 -36.28
N ASP A 2 -32.70 13.67 -37.60
CA ASP A 2 -33.21 14.66 -38.54
C ASP A 2 -34.69 14.44 -38.93
N GLY A 3 -35.41 13.55 -38.28
CA GLY A 3 -36.76 13.11 -38.59
C GLY A 3 -36.83 11.99 -39.64
N ASN A 4 -35.71 11.66 -40.30
CA ASN A 4 -35.57 10.55 -41.24
C ASN A 4 -34.74 9.39 -40.64
N GLY A 5 -34.39 9.49 -39.38
CA GLY A 5 -33.59 8.49 -38.66
C GLY A 5 -32.07 8.69 -38.74
N ASN A 6 -31.59 9.73 -39.41
CA ASN A 6 -30.14 9.99 -39.44
C ASN A 6 -29.72 10.72 -38.19
N PRO A 7 -28.56 10.36 -37.57
CA PRO A 7 -28.03 11.04 -36.39
C PRO A 7 -27.64 12.48 -36.76
N VAL A 8 -27.98 13.43 -35.88
CA VAL A 8 -27.59 14.86 -36.02
C VAL A 8 -26.99 15.34 -34.72
N CYS A 9 -26.04 16.26 -34.79
CA CYS A 9 -25.50 16.93 -33.62
C CYS A 9 -26.54 17.90 -33.04
N ARG A 10 -26.76 17.85 -31.73
CA ARG A 10 -27.59 18.83 -31.00
C ARG A 10 -26.96 20.22 -31.07
N ASP A 11 -25.64 20.27 -30.99
CA ASP A 11 -24.83 21.48 -31.18
C ASP A 11 -23.78 21.14 -32.26
N SER A 12 -23.82 21.85 -33.36
CA SER A 12 -22.90 21.70 -34.48
C SER A 12 -21.67 22.59 -34.37
N SER A 13 -21.57 23.42 -33.31
CA SER A 13 -20.34 24.17 -33.03
C SER A 13 -19.23 23.20 -32.64
N GLY A 14 -17.98 23.60 -32.83
CA GLY A 14 -16.83 22.77 -32.43
C GLY A 14 -16.54 21.54 -33.32
N GLY A 15 -17.17 21.43 -34.53
CA GLY A 15 -16.84 20.39 -35.50
C GLY A 15 -17.44 19.02 -35.17
N CYS A 16 -18.59 18.99 -34.48
CA CYS A 16 -19.31 17.75 -34.20
C CYS A 16 -19.58 16.92 -35.44
N VAL A 17 -19.22 15.64 -35.39
CA VAL A 17 -19.48 14.67 -36.46
C VAL A 17 -20.44 13.62 -35.90
N PRO A 18 -21.72 13.62 -36.39
CA PRO A 18 -22.70 12.65 -35.93
C PRO A 18 -22.44 11.27 -36.53
N TRP A 19 -22.67 10.22 -35.74
CA TRP A 19 -22.70 8.84 -36.24
C TRP A 19 -23.72 8.01 -35.46
N ASN A 20 -24.12 6.87 -36.05
CA ASN A 20 -25.02 5.93 -35.42
C ASN A 20 -24.21 4.90 -34.63
N ILE A 21 -24.27 4.95 -33.29
CA ILE A 21 -23.54 4.02 -32.41
C ILE A 21 -24.02 2.57 -32.52
N PHE A 22 -25.21 2.32 -33.09
CA PHE A 22 -25.79 0.99 -33.25
C PHE A 22 -25.50 0.39 -34.63
N GLU A 23 -25.00 1.19 -35.56
CA GLU A 23 -24.68 0.74 -36.91
C GLU A 23 -23.42 -0.12 -36.91
N ARG A 24 -23.45 -1.17 -37.72
CA ARG A 24 -22.33 -2.08 -37.92
C ARG A 24 -21.99 -2.20 -39.39
N ASN A 25 -20.72 -2.32 -39.68
CA ASN A 25 -20.23 -2.67 -41.00
C ASN A 25 -20.58 -4.13 -41.33
N ALA A 26 -20.47 -4.53 -42.59
CA ALA A 26 -20.77 -5.88 -43.05
C ALA A 26 -19.89 -6.97 -42.38
N ASP A 27 -18.73 -6.59 -41.90
CA ASP A 27 -17.78 -7.45 -41.14
C ASP A 27 -18.08 -7.49 -39.64
N GLY A 28 -19.13 -6.80 -39.15
CA GLY A 28 -19.54 -6.74 -37.75
C GLY A 28 -18.81 -5.70 -36.92
N THR A 29 -17.85 -4.94 -37.45
CA THR A 29 -17.18 -3.83 -36.78
C THR A 29 -18.12 -2.63 -36.62
N THR A 30 -17.81 -1.71 -35.73
CA THR A 30 -18.58 -0.47 -35.55
C THR A 30 -18.46 0.43 -36.77
N ALA A 31 -19.57 1.05 -37.20
CA ALA A 31 -19.60 1.98 -38.35
C ALA A 31 -19.22 3.42 -37.96
N VAL A 32 -18.34 3.60 -36.96
CA VAL A 32 -17.80 4.90 -36.60
C VAL A 32 -16.83 5.36 -37.70
N THR A 33 -17.00 6.59 -38.21
CA THR A 33 -16.08 7.14 -39.20
C THR A 33 -14.81 7.69 -38.54
N ASP A 34 -13.72 7.82 -39.31
CA ASP A 34 -12.44 8.36 -38.80
C ASP A 34 -12.63 9.81 -38.29
N GLU A 35 -13.50 10.60 -38.94
CA GLU A 35 -13.82 11.96 -38.52
C GLU A 35 -14.58 11.98 -37.20
N ALA A 36 -15.57 11.06 -37.02
CA ALA A 36 -16.28 10.95 -35.76
C ALA A 36 -15.36 10.46 -34.63
N ALA A 37 -14.49 9.48 -34.91
CA ALA A 37 -13.48 9.01 -33.98
C ALA A 37 -12.52 10.15 -33.57
N ALA A 38 -12.03 10.92 -34.53
CA ALA A 38 -11.14 12.07 -34.27
C ALA A 38 -11.84 13.17 -33.46
N PHE A 39 -13.13 13.41 -33.67
CA PHE A 39 -13.91 14.39 -32.92
C PHE A 39 -14.04 14.03 -31.43
N ILE A 40 -14.25 12.74 -31.13
CA ILE A 40 -14.40 12.29 -29.74
C ILE A 40 -13.08 11.90 -29.09
N ALA A 41 -12.00 11.75 -29.87
CA ALA A 41 -10.69 11.41 -29.32
C ALA A 41 -10.19 12.53 -28.42
N GLY A 42 -9.78 12.16 -27.22
CA GLY A 42 -9.15 13.06 -26.28
C GLY A 42 -7.84 12.47 -25.79
N VAL A 43 -6.85 13.32 -25.57
CA VAL A 43 -5.57 12.95 -24.94
C VAL A 43 -5.51 13.61 -23.58
N GLY A 44 -5.48 12.78 -22.54
CA GLY A 44 -5.20 13.24 -21.18
C GLY A 44 -3.72 13.12 -20.86
N ILE A 45 -3.18 14.10 -20.16
CA ILE A 45 -1.79 14.13 -19.73
C ILE A 45 -1.75 14.17 -18.22
N VAL A 46 -1.06 13.18 -17.64
CA VAL A 46 -0.73 13.14 -16.22
C VAL A 46 0.78 13.09 -16.11
N THR A 47 1.33 14.03 -15.34
CA THR A 47 2.76 14.06 -15.03
C THR A 47 2.98 13.77 -13.55
N GLY A 48 4.03 13.04 -13.21
CA GLY A 48 4.42 12.75 -11.84
C GLY A 48 5.90 12.96 -11.64
N GLU A 49 6.24 13.42 -10.45
CA GLU A 49 7.62 13.62 -9.99
C GLU A 49 7.75 13.06 -8.58
N THR A 50 8.87 12.37 -8.34
CA THR A 50 9.27 11.94 -7.00
C THR A 50 10.69 12.41 -6.74
N GLU A 51 10.94 12.93 -5.56
CA GLU A 51 12.24 13.36 -5.09
C GLU A 51 12.52 12.72 -3.74
N GLN A 52 13.74 12.25 -3.55
CA GLN A 52 14.22 11.77 -2.26
C GLN A 52 15.55 12.43 -1.93
N THR A 53 15.63 12.99 -0.73
CA THR A 53 16.87 13.52 -0.15
C THR A 53 17.18 12.75 1.11
N VAL A 54 18.41 12.21 1.21
CA VAL A 54 18.86 11.45 2.39
C VAL A 54 20.18 12.02 2.86
N PHE A 55 20.26 12.26 4.16
CA PHE A 55 21.48 12.63 4.85
C PHE A 55 21.63 11.76 6.11
N GLY A 56 22.78 11.11 6.26
CA GLY A 56 23.00 10.25 7.41
C GLY A 56 24.48 10.02 7.71
N GLY A 57 24.72 9.42 8.84
CA GLY A 57 26.06 9.06 9.27
C GLY A 57 26.05 7.97 10.34
N THR A 58 27.09 7.16 10.33
CA THR A 58 27.29 6.06 11.28
C THR A 58 28.69 6.12 11.89
N ILE A 59 28.78 5.68 13.12
CA ILE A 59 30.04 5.39 13.81
C ILE A 59 29.98 3.93 14.25
N GLU A 60 30.96 3.15 13.84
CA GLU A 60 31.08 1.75 14.23
C GLU A 60 32.40 1.50 14.98
N GLY A 61 32.41 0.48 15.82
CA GLY A 61 33.59 0.12 16.57
C GLY A 61 33.57 -1.31 17.09
N ASP A 62 34.80 -1.84 17.28
CA ASP A 62 35.05 -3.06 18.04
C ASP A 62 35.62 -2.67 19.38
N PHE A 63 34.99 -3.10 20.46
CA PHE A 63 35.29 -2.75 21.81
C PHE A 63 36.10 -3.84 22.57
N THR A 64 36.60 -4.86 21.87
CA THR A 64 37.42 -5.94 22.42
C THR A 64 38.63 -5.38 23.17
N ASN A 65 39.33 -4.42 22.58
CA ASN A 65 40.51 -3.79 23.19
C ASN A 65 40.18 -2.89 24.41
N MET A 66 38.90 -2.54 24.60
CA MET A 66 38.41 -1.81 25.76
C MET A 66 37.98 -2.73 26.90
N GLY A 67 38.10 -4.06 26.71
CA GLY A 67 37.71 -5.06 27.71
C GLY A 67 36.19 -5.30 27.78
N ILE A 68 35.40 -4.81 26.83
CA ILE A 68 33.96 -5.10 26.74
C ILE A 68 33.80 -6.41 26.02
N GLN A 69 34.05 -7.49 26.73
CA GLN A 69 34.13 -8.85 26.18
C GLN A 69 33.64 -9.86 27.22
N SER A 70 32.97 -10.90 26.76
CA SER A 70 32.66 -12.03 27.64
C SER A 70 33.96 -12.75 28.06
N PRO A 71 34.10 -13.13 29.33
CA PRO A 71 35.27 -13.91 29.79
C PRO A 71 35.43 -15.27 29.10
N MET A 72 34.43 -15.72 28.37
CA MET A 72 34.39 -17.01 27.68
C MET A 72 34.41 -16.86 26.14
N ALA A 73 34.65 -15.67 25.63
CA ALA A 73 34.71 -15.41 24.18
C ALA A 73 36.07 -14.83 23.79
N ASP A 74 36.51 -15.06 22.57
CA ASP A 74 37.78 -14.60 22.04
C ASP A 74 37.67 -13.18 21.41
N ALA A 75 36.45 -12.69 21.15
CA ALA A 75 36.20 -11.34 20.69
C ALA A 75 35.15 -10.65 21.57
N GLY A 76 35.17 -9.33 21.57
CA GLY A 76 34.27 -8.51 22.37
C GLY A 76 33.06 -8.02 21.62
N LEU A 77 32.42 -7.03 22.21
CA LEU A 77 31.31 -6.31 21.64
C LEU A 77 31.76 -5.55 20.38
N SER A 78 31.04 -5.71 19.26
CA SER A 78 31.06 -4.77 18.15
C SER A 78 29.70 -4.08 18.05
N GLY A 79 29.69 -2.84 17.63
CA GLY A 79 28.45 -2.11 17.52
C GLY A 79 28.58 -0.86 16.66
N LEU A 80 27.44 -0.36 16.25
CA LEU A 80 27.32 0.91 15.55
C LEU A 80 26.20 1.77 16.17
N ILE A 81 26.34 3.08 16.00
CA ILE A 81 25.31 4.06 16.25
C ILE A 81 25.24 4.97 15.03
N GLY A 82 24.04 5.35 14.63
CA GLY A 82 23.85 6.21 13.47
C GLY A 82 22.63 7.09 13.60
N PHE A 83 22.56 8.01 12.67
CA PHE A 83 21.40 8.85 12.44
C PHE A 83 21.12 8.95 10.94
N GLU A 84 19.87 9.18 10.58
CA GLU A 84 19.42 9.45 9.21
C GLU A 84 18.34 10.52 9.22
N MET A 85 18.39 11.41 8.25
CA MET A 85 17.33 12.37 7.92
C MET A 85 16.96 12.11 6.48
N ARG A 86 15.68 11.87 6.21
CA ARG A 86 15.17 11.60 4.87
C ARG A 86 13.95 12.45 4.59
N GLU A 87 13.89 13.00 3.39
CA GLU A 87 12.74 13.70 2.85
C GLU A 87 12.31 13.00 1.55
N ASP A 88 11.07 12.57 1.50
CA ASP A 88 10.43 11.98 0.33
C ASP A 88 9.31 12.90 -0.16
N LYS A 89 9.39 13.36 -1.41
CA LYS A 89 8.37 14.20 -2.06
C LYS A 89 7.69 13.46 -3.19
N LEU A 90 6.39 13.69 -3.34
CA LEU A 90 5.60 13.22 -4.46
C LEU A 90 4.70 14.34 -4.96
N GLY A 91 4.81 14.63 -6.27
CA GLY A 91 3.92 15.50 -7.00
C GLY A 91 3.28 14.78 -8.17
N ARG A 92 1.97 14.92 -8.35
CA ARG A 92 1.25 14.47 -9.55
C ARG A 92 0.32 15.57 -10.00
N LEU A 93 0.44 15.96 -11.27
CA LEU A 93 -0.41 16.93 -11.93
C LEU A 93 -1.20 16.23 -13.05
N ALA A 94 -2.47 16.56 -13.18
CA ALA A 94 -3.32 16.12 -14.27
C ALA A 94 -3.82 17.35 -15.03
N ASP A 95 -4.01 17.21 -16.34
CA ASP A 95 -4.63 18.25 -17.15
C ASP A 95 -6.12 18.44 -16.80
N ASP A 96 -6.72 19.51 -17.31
CA ASP A 96 -8.08 19.86 -16.92
C ASP A 96 -9.12 18.82 -17.38
N ILE A 97 -8.88 18.14 -18.51
CA ILE A 97 -9.80 17.11 -19.00
C ILE A 97 -9.76 15.84 -18.16
N SER A 98 -8.60 15.55 -17.57
CA SER A 98 -8.43 14.40 -16.67
C SER A 98 -8.99 14.64 -15.26
N LYS A 99 -9.13 15.91 -14.83
CA LYS A 99 -9.72 16.30 -13.54
C LYS A 99 -11.25 16.27 -13.53
N ILE A 100 -11.89 16.17 -14.69
CA ILE A 100 -13.35 16.23 -14.79
C ILE A 100 -13.92 14.83 -14.54
N SER A 101 -14.94 14.74 -13.68
CA SER A 101 -15.71 13.54 -13.39
C SER A 101 -17.13 13.60 -13.98
N GLY A 102 -17.89 12.52 -13.81
CA GLY A 102 -19.31 12.49 -14.14
C GLY A 102 -19.62 12.42 -15.64
N GLY A 103 -18.79 11.74 -16.41
CA GLY A 103 -19.04 11.45 -17.83
C GLY A 103 -18.72 12.59 -18.80
N ARG A 104 -18.12 13.67 -18.32
CA ARG A 104 -17.74 14.86 -19.12
C ARG A 104 -16.26 14.94 -19.42
N GLY A 105 -15.43 14.22 -18.65
CA GLY A 105 -13.99 14.18 -18.82
C GLY A 105 -13.53 13.00 -19.65
N LEU A 106 -12.22 12.86 -19.76
CA LEU A 106 -11.58 11.78 -20.54
C LEU A 106 -11.91 10.39 -20.01
N THR A 107 -12.11 10.25 -18.71
CA THR A 107 -12.41 8.97 -18.03
C THR A 107 -13.88 8.56 -18.14
N GLY A 108 -14.72 9.35 -18.81
CA GLY A 108 -16.15 9.08 -18.95
C GLY A 108 -16.85 9.05 -17.57
N THR A 109 -17.49 7.92 -17.24
CA THR A 109 -18.16 7.71 -15.94
C THR A 109 -17.20 7.36 -14.81
N GLY A 110 -15.93 7.13 -15.09
CA GLY A 110 -14.89 6.92 -14.11
C GLY A 110 -14.60 8.16 -13.26
N GLY A 111 -13.85 7.97 -12.19
CA GLY A 111 -13.44 9.04 -11.30
C GLY A 111 -12.42 9.98 -11.97
N ALA A 112 -12.37 11.21 -11.50
CA ALA A 112 -11.36 12.19 -11.92
C ALA A 112 -9.96 11.77 -11.48
N THR A 113 -8.94 12.12 -12.27
CA THR A 113 -7.55 12.04 -11.85
C THR A 113 -7.19 13.34 -11.13
N LEU A 114 -7.25 13.33 -9.81
CA LEU A 114 -6.96 14.52 -9.01
C LEU A 114 -5.44 14.73 -8.86
N PRO A 115 -4.98 16.00 -8.83
CA PRO A 115 -3.60 16.28 -8.47
C PRO A 115 -3.32 15.82 -7.03
N ILE A 116 -2.07 15.52 -6.76
CA ILE A 116 -1.57 15.21 -5.42
C ILE A 116 -0.21 15.87 -5.25
N ALA A 117 0.04 16.42 -4.08
CA ALA A 117 1.35 16.90 -3.67
C ALA A 117 1.50 16.65 -2.17
N GLY A 118 2.63 16.11 -1.78
CA GLY A 118 2.94 15.90 -0.38
C GLY A 118 4.39 15.50 -0.18
N GLU A 119 4.81 15.56 1.06
CA GLU A 119 6.13 15.22 1.52
C GLU A 119 6.07 14.45 2.84
N ILE A 120 7.05 13.63 3.05
CA ILE A 120 7.27 12.88 4.28
C ILE A 120 8.71 13.12 4.68
N GLU A 121 8.88 13.71 5.85
CA GLU A 121 10.17 13.89 6.50
C GLU A 121 10.31 12.85 7.61
N VAL A 122 11.49 12.26 7.74
CA VAL A 122 11.79 11.35 8.84
C VAL A 122 13.16 11.65 9.42
N GLU A 123 13.21 11.72 10.72
CA GLU A 123 14.44 11.82 11.49
C GLU A 123 14.63 10.56 12.35
N GLU A 124 15.76 9.90 12.18
CA GLU A 124 16.00 8.60 12.78
C GLU A 124 17.31 8.56 13.54
N ILE A 125 17.30 7.87 14.67
CA ILE A 125 18.49 7.42 15.36
C ILE A 125 18.45 5.91 15.54
N PHE A 126 19.57 5.25 15.36
CA PHE A 126 19.64 3.80 15.46
C PHE A 126 20.95 3.31 16.05
N MET A 127 20.87 2.13 16.63
CA MET A 127 22.04 1.41 17.13
C MET A 127 21.90 -0.08 16.85
N GLU A 128 23.03 -0.72 16.61
CA GLU A 128 23.12 -2.17 16.45
C GLU A 128 24.34 -2.70 17.22
N MET A 129 24.23 -3.92 17.71
CA MET A 129 25.32 -4.59 18.39
C MET A 129 25.40 -6.08 18.07
N SER A 130 26.61 -6.59 18.13
CA SER A 130 26.90 -8.03 18.07
C SER A 130 27.90 -8.39 19.13
N MET A 131 27.59 -9.40 19.93
CA MET A 131 28.42 -9.82 21.06
C MET A 131 28.58 -11.33 21.06
N PRO A 132 29.78 -11.85 20.78
CA PRO A 132 30.15 -13.22 21.08
C PRO A 132 30.14 -13.44 22.62
N LEU A 133 29.37 -14.44 23.03
CA LEU A 133 29.24 -14.75 24.47
C LEU A 133 30.16 -15.89 24.91
N ILE A 134 30.27 -16.93 24.06
CA ILE A 134 31.11 -18.11 24.34
C ILE A 134 31.72 -18.57 23.01
N THR A 135 33.02 -18.88 23.04
CA THR A 135 33.73 -19.47 21.89
C THR A 135 34.60 -20.66 22.34
N GLY A 136 34.72 -21.66 21.44
CA GLY A 136 35.66 -22.76 21.59
C GLY A 136 35.45 -23.67 22.80
N LYS A 137 34.22 -23.82 23.32
CA LYS A 137 33.89 -24.73 24.40
C LYS A 137 33.18 -26.00 23.91
N PRO A 138 33.33 -27.14 24.62
CA PRO A 138 32.59 -28.34 24.29
C PRO A 138 31.09 -28.07 24.22
N MET A 139 30.43 -28.47 23.11
CA MET A 139 29.01 -28.25 22.78
C MET A 139 28.63 -26.77 22.60
N ILE A 140 29.57 -25.84 22.62
CA ILE A 140 29.37 -24.42 22.39
C ILE A 140 30.59 -23.87 21.63
N GLN A 141 30.74 -24.30 20.38
CA GLN A 141 31.77 -23.79 19.50
C GLN A 141 31.62 -22.27 19.31
N GLU A 142 30.36 -21.81 19.21
CA GLU A 142 30.01 -20.40 19.16
C GLU A 142 28.63 -20.18 19.78
N LEU A 143 28.52 -19.19 20.64
CA LEU A 143 27.27 -18.60 21.11
C LEU A 143 27.38 -17.09 20.99
N GLY A 144 26.52 -16.45 20.21
CA GLY A 144 26.51 -15.01 20.00
C GLY A 144 25.13 -14.41 20.14
N LEU A 145 25.10 -13.14 20.48
CA LEU A 145 23.90 -12.30 20.57
C LEU A 145 24.02 -11.16 19.58
N THR A 146 22.91 -10.85 18.89
CA THR A 146 22.77 -9.64 18.09
C THR A 146 21.53 -8.88 18.55
N ALA A 147 21.59 -7.56 18.54
CA ALA A 147 20.42 -6.72 18.82
C ALA A 147 20.54 -5.39 18.08
N GLY A 148 19.41 -4.79 17.77
CA GLY A 148 19.33 -3.47 17.19
C GLY A 148 18.07 -2.77 17.62
N TYR A 149 18.10 -1.44 17.58
CA TYR A 149 16.98 -0.58 17.88
C TYR A 149 17.07 0.68 17.02
N ARG A 150 15.90 1.12 16.48
CA ARG A 150 15.77 2.37 15.75
C ARG A 150 14.53 3.08 16.22
N TYR A 151 14.66 4.36 16.50
CA TYR A 151 13.58 5.30 16.73
C TYR A 151 13.47 6.21 15.52
N SER A 152 12.25 6.38 15.00
CA SER A 152 11.93 7.18 13.82
C SER A 152 10.82 8.17 14.17
N ASP A 153 11.05 9.46 13.93
CA ASP A 153 10.05 10.53 14.03
C ASP A 153 9.64 10.96 12.62
N TYR A 154 8.35 10.88 12.33
CA TYR A 154 7.78 11.19 11.01
C TYR A 154 6.96 12.46 11.07
N THR A 155 7.22 13.38 10.13
CA THR A 155 6.36 14.52 9.82
C THR A 155 5.87 14.40 8.39
N THR A 156 4.56 14.53 8.19
CA THR A 156 3.95 14.41 6.87
C THR A 156 3.15 15.67 6.54
N ASN A 157 3.31 16.17 5.32
CA ASN A 157 2.64 17.37 4.85
C ASN A 157 2.03 17.12 3.46
N GLY A 158 0.80 17.56 3.23
CA GLY A 158 0.17 17.49 1.91
C GLY A 158 -1.22 18.10 1.89
N ASN A 159 -1.59 18.70 0.78
CA ASN A 159 -2.91 19.33 0.57
C ASN A 159 -3.33 20.32 1.68
N GLY A 160 -2.37 20.98 2.34
CA GLY A 160 -2.61 21.90 3.45
C GLY A 160 -2.90 21.23 4.79
N LEU A 161 -2.67 19.92 4.89
CA LEU A 161 -2.77 19.13 6.10
C LEU A 161 -1.37 18.71 6.54
N SER A 162 -1.19 18.53 7.85
CA SER A 162 0.04 18.02 8.44
C SER A 162 -0.29 17.04 9.54
N ASN A 163 0.53 16.00 9.67
CA ASN A 163 0.45 15.03 10.77
C ASN A 163 1.86 14.61 11.17
N SER A 164 2.00 14.08 12.38
CA SER A 164 3.25 13.49 12.86
C SER A 164 2.96 12.26 13.68
N PHE A 165 3.86 11.29 13.62
CA PHE A 165 3.84 10.08 14.43
C PHE A 165 5.28 9.57 14.60
N ASP A 166 5.51 8.79 15.63
CA ASP A 166 6.77 8.11 15.87
C ASP A 166 6.62 6.59 15.75
N ALA A 167 7.73 5.91 15.54
CA ALA A 167 7.77 4.46 15.45
C ALA A 167 9.09 3.90 15.95
N ASP A 168 8.98 2.79 16.65
CA ASP A 168 10.11 2.03 17.18
C ASP A 168 10.26 0.73 16.38
N THR A 169 11.49 0.42 15.99
CA THR A 169 11.82 -0.89 15.43
C THR A 169 12.98 -1.51 16.19
N TYR A 170 12.96 -2.81 16.34
CA TYR A 170 14.02 -3.52 17.04
C TYR A 170 14.16 -4.95 16.54
N PHE A 171 15.31 -5.52 16.81
CA PHE A 171 15.52 -6.95 16.67
C PHE A 171 16.43 -7.48 17.79
N ALA A 172 16.25 -8.75 18.10
CA ALA A 172 17.15 -9.51 18.96
C ALA A 172 17.32 -10.92 18.42
N GLY A 173 18.56 -11.36 18.30
CA GLY A 173 18.90 -12.66 17.75
C GLY A 173 19.94 -13.41 18.59
N ILE A 174 19.83 -14.74 18.60
CA ILE A 174 20.79 -15.66 19.19
C ILE A 174 21.26 -16.63 18.12
N SER A 175 22.57 -16.81 18.03
CA SER A 175 23.22 -17.83 17.21
C SER A 175 24.00 -18.78 18.12
N TRP A 176 23.71 -20.10 18.00
CA TRP A 176 24.39 -21.14 18.74
C TRP A 176 24.89 -22.22 17.81
N ALA A 177 26.20 -22.42 17.79
CA ALA A 177 26.84 -23.53 17.10
C ALA A 177 27.41 -24.50 18.16
N PRO A 178 26.81 -25.68 18.37
CA PRO A 178 27.38 -26.68 19.29
C PRO A 178 28.71 -27.27 18.77
N ASN A 179 28.92 -27.26 17.47
CA ASN A 179 30.12 -27.69 16.76
C ASN A 179 30.23 -26.99 15.41
N ASP A 180 31.26 -27.31 14.61
CA ASP A 180 31.50 -26.67 13.31
C ASP A 180 30.51 -27.10 12.22
N GLU A 181 29.70 -28.13 12.46
CA GLU A 181 28.77 -28.69 11.46
C GLU A 181 27.33 -28.22 11.62
N VAL A 182 26.94 -27.74 12.81
CA VAL A 182 25.55 -27.39 13.12
C VAL A 182 25.49 -26.01 13.74
N ARG A 183 24.60 -25.17 13.24
CA ARG A 183 24.29 -23.85 13.79
C ARG A 183 22.79 -23.66 13.92
N PHE A 184 22.33 -23.33 15.10
CA PHE A 184 20.97 -22.85 15.37
C PHE A 184 20.96 -21.34 15.38
N ARG A 185 19.86 -20.76 14.91
CA ARG A 185 19.61 -19.32 14.95
C ARG A 185 18.17 -19.05 15.34
N PHE A 186 17.99 -18.09 16.19
CA PHE A 186 16.69 -17.54 16.57
C PHE A 186 16.76 -16.02 16.42
N ASN A 187 15.69 -15.43 15.90
CA ASN A 187 15.57 -13.97 15.83
C ASN A 187 14.11 -13.58 16.01
N GLN A 188 13.91 -12.48 16.74
CA GLN A 188 12.67 -11.75 16.82
C GLN A 188 12.91 -10.32 16.36
N ALA A 189 12.05 -9.79 15.50
CA ALA A 189 12.18 -8.46 14.96
C ALA A 189 10.81 -7.80 14.86
N VAL A 190 10.77 -6.50 15.11
CA VAL A 190 9.67 -5.61 14.79
C VAL A 190 10.16 -4.64 13.73
N ALA A 191 9.42 -4.56 12.64
CA ALA A 191 9.63 -3.65 11.54
C ALA A 191 8.35 -2.88 11.24
N ILE A 192 8.47 -1.71 10.62
CA ILE A 192 7.32 -0.88 10.26
C ILE A 192 7.29 -0.59 8.76
N ARG A 193 6.09 -0.28 8.27
CA ARG A 193 5.89 0.40 7.00
C ARG A 193 5.12 1.70 7.23
N ALA A 194 5.77 2.84 7.05
CA ALA A 194 5.10 4.14 7.08
C ALA A 194 4.13 4.29 5.90
N PRO A 195 2.99 5.00 6.08
CA PRO A 195 2.11 5.34 4.98
C PRO A 195 2.85 6.23 3.97
N ASN A 196 2.57 6.04 2.69
CA ASN A 196 3.13 6.89 1.63
C ASN A 196 2.24 8.12 1.36
N VAL A 197 2.73 9.08 0.56
CA VAL A 197 2.00 10.31 0.23
C VAL A 197 0.64 10.02 -0.42
N PHE A 198 0.50 8.93 -1.17
CA PHE A 198 -0.78 8.51 -1.76
C PHE A 198 -1.76 8.03 -0.70
N ASP A 199 -1.29 7.21 0.25
CA ASP A 199 -2.11 6.71 1.36
C ASP A 199 -2.67 7.86 2.18
N LEU A 200 -1.88 8.93 2.36
CA LEU A 200 -2.21 10.06 3.20
C LEU A 200 -3.03 11.14 2.46
N TYR A 201 -2.64 11.52 1.24
CA TYR A 201 -3.05 12.80 0.65
C TYR A 201 -3.73 12.70 -0.71
N VAL A 202 -4.04 11.49 -1.24
CA VAL A 202 -4.86 11.42 -2.45
C VAL A 202 -6.23 12.06 -2.18
N GLY A 203 -6.65 12.95 -3.08
CA GLY A 203 -7.91 13.67 -2.94
C GLY A 203 -9.13 12.73 -2.94
N ILE A 204 -10.19 13.15 -2.26
CA ILE A 204 -11.46 12.40 -2.25
C ILE A 204 -12.02 12.33 -3.67
N ASN A 205 -12.29 11.14 -4.13
CA ASN A 205 -12.80 10.87 -5.47
C ASN A 205 -13.94 9.85 -5.42
N THR A 206 -14.81 9.90 -6.44
CA THR A 206 -15.89 8.92 -6.62
C THR A 206 -15.49 7.94 -7.72
N GLY A 207 -15.44 6.67 -7.37
CA GLY A 207 -15.29 5.56 -8.30
C GLY A 207 -16.59 4.76 -8.42
N LEU A 208 -16.53 3.65 -9.16
CA LEU A 208 -17.59 2.67 -9.28
C LEU A 208 -17.10 1.35 -8.65
N VAL A 209 -18.01 0.67 -7.98
CA VAL A 209 -17.76 -0.64 -7.37
C VAL A 209 -18.93 -1.57 -7.65
N GLU A 210 -18.64 -2.84 -7.84
CA GLU A 210 -19.62 -3.91 -7.85
C GLU A 210 -19.65 -4.55 -6.46
N LEU A 211 -20.87 -4.67 -5.90
CA LEU A 211 -21.08 -5.41 -4.66
C LEU A 211 -21.31 -6.88 -4.99
N SER A 212 -20.98 -7.78 -4.06
CA SER A 212 -21.26 -9.21 -4.23
C SER A 212 -22.77 -9.43 -4.36
N PRO A 213 -23.24 -10.26 -5.31
CA PRO A 213 -24.65 -10.43 -5.60
C PRO A 213 -25.44 -10.93 -4.38
N VAL A 214 -26.21 -10.04 -3.80
CA VAL A 214 -27.28 -10.33 -2.85
C VAL A 214 -28.50 -9.65 -3.46
N ASN A 215 -29.62 -10.31 -3.65
CA ASN A 215 -30.78 -9.80 -4.37
C ASN A 215 -30.54 -9.36 -5.82
N GLY A 216 -29.48 -9.88 -6.47
CA GLY A 216 -29.21 -9.65 -7.89
C GLY A 216 -28.34 -8.46 -8.23
N ASP A 217 -28.25 -7.42 -7.38
CA ASP A 217 -27.41 -6.25 -7.59
C ASP A 217 -26.35 -6.01 -6.49
N GLY A 218 -26.44 -6.77 -5.40
CA GLY A 218 -25.53 -6.65 -4.25
C GLY A 218 -25.99 -5.68 -3.17
N ASP A 219 -27.00 -4.84 -3.44
CA ASP A 219 -27.60 -3.97 -2.44
C ASP A 219 -28.58 -4.75 -1.56
N GLN A 220 -28.24 -4.89 -0.26
CA GLN A 220 -29.07 -5.60 0.71
C GLN A 220 -30.36 -4.87 1.04
N CYS A 221 -30.47 -3.59 0.70
CA CYS A 221 -31.62 -2.73 0.95
C CYS A 221 -32.51 -2.50 -0.28
N SER A 222 -32.10 -3.03 -1.45
CA SER A 222 -32.86 -2.91 -2.71
C SER A 222 -34.01 -3.92 -2.84
N GLY A 223 -34.89 -3.64 -3.78
CA GLY A 223 -36.03 -4.49 -4.14
C GLY A 223 -37.20 -4.43 -3.18
N PRO A 224 -38.30 -5.10 -3.55
CA PRO A 224 -39.54 -5.11 -2.75
C PRO A 224 -39.44 -5.94 -1.47
N THR A 225 -38.43 -6.81 -1.38
CA THR A 225 -38.15 -7.66 -0.20
C THR A 225 -36.67 -7.58 0.14
N PRO A 226 -36.20 -6.48 0.77
CA PRO A 226 -34.80 -6.33 1.13
C PRO A 226 -34.30 -7.47 2.03
N VAL A 227 -33.00 -7.84 1.88
CA VAL A 227 -32.39 -8.86 2.73
C VAL A 227 -32.08 -8.30 4.11
N ALA A 228 -31.60 -7.05 4.16
CA ALA A 228 -31.39 -6.35 5.42
C ALA A 228 -32.70 -5.84 6.00
N THR A 229 -32.77 -5.75 7.33
CA THR A 229 -33.93 -5.21 8.02
C THR A 229 -34.07 -3.69 7.81
N GLN A 230 -35.27 -3.15 7.99
CA GLN A 230 -35.52 -1.71 7.92
C GLN A 230 -34.59 -0.90 8.84
N ALA A 231 -34.32 -1.42 10.04
CA ALA A 231 -33.40 -0.76 10.99
C ALA A 231 -31.95 -0.73 10.50
N GLN A 232 -31.49 -1.79 9.85
CA GLN A 232 -30.15 -1.84 9.24
C GLN A 232 -30.05 -0.89 8.05
N CYS A 233 -31.05 -0.90 7.17
CA CYS A 233 -31.08 0.02 6.03
C CYS A 233 -31.22 1.50 6.43
N ALA A 234 -31.81 1.79 7.58
CA ALA A 234 -31.85 3.15 8.11
C ALA A 234 -30.45 3.70 8.45
N ASN A 235 -29.48 2.83 8.79
CA ASN A 235 -28.09 3.23 9.04
C ASN A 235 -27.40 3.74 7.77
N THR A 236 -27.83 3.31 6.57
CA THR A 236 -27.32 3.81 5.29
C THR A 236 -28.05 5.07 4.81
N GLY A 237 -28.95 5.63 5.63
CA GLY A 237 -29.73 6.82 5.31
C GLY A 237 -31.07 6.54 4.65
N LEU A 238 -31.46 5.27 4.46
CA LEU A 238 -32.75 4.92 3.88
C LEU A 238 -33.89 5.25 4.86
N SER A 239 -34.88 6.03 4.40
CA SER A 239 -36.04 6.32 5.19
C SER A 239 -37.03 5.13 5.26
N ALA A 240 -37.83 5.06 6.30
CA ALA A 240 -38.85 4.01 6.45
C ALA A 240 -39.84 3.95 5.26
N ALA A 241 -40.12 5.07 4.62
CA ALA A 241 -40.98 5.14 3.44
C ALA A 241 -40.34 4.58 2.14
N GLN A 242 -39.02 4.56 2.08
CA GLN A 242 -38.28 4.02 0.95
C GLN A 242 -37.98 2.52 1.08
N TYR A 243 -38.08 1.97 2.30
CA TYR A 243 -37.82 0.55 2.50
C TYR A 243 -38.81 -0.33 1.72
N GLY A 244 -38.26 -1.22 0.91
CA GLY A 244 -39.03 -2.08 -0.01
C GLY A 244 -39.43 -1.40 -1.33
N SER A 245 -38.94 -0.18 -1.61
CA SER A 245 -39.23 0.55 -2.85
C SER A 245 -38.00 1.09 -3.56
N VAL A 246 -36.79 0.71 -3.14
CA VAL A 246 -35.56 1.07 -3.83
C VAL A 246 -35.38 0.16 -5.04
N ASP A 247 -35.28 0.74 -6.23
CA ASP A 247 -35.05 -0.04 -7.45
C ASP A 247 -33.62 -0.60 -7.44
N PRO A 248 -33.44 -1.88 -7.80
CA PRO A 248 -32.11 -2.47 -7.96
C PRO A 248 -31.28 -1.73 -9.01
N SER A 249 -29.96 -1.63 -8.80
CA SER A 249 -29.06 -1.07 -9.79
C SER A 249 -29.07 -1.92 -11.06
N ALA A 250 -29.49 -1.36 -12.20
CA ALA A 250 -29.52 -2.06 -13.47
C ALA A 250 -28.13 -2.48 -13.99
N ALA A 251 -27.09 -1.79 -13.56
CA ALA A 251 -25.69 -2.07 -13.90
C ALA A 251 -24.97 -2.92 -12.83
N GLY A 252 -25.58 -3.15 -11.66
CA GLY A 252 -24.91 -3.77 -10.53
C GLY A 252 -23.75 -2.94 -9.96
N GLN A 253 -23.67 -1.66 -10.31
CA GLN A 253 -22.60 -0.76 -9.92
C GLN A 253 -23.10 0.34 -8.98
N PHE A 254 -22.27 0.70 -8.04
CA PHE A 254 -22.54 1.70 -7.02
C PHE A 254 -21.40 2.71 -6.95
N ASN A 255 -21.71 3.92 -6.48
CA ASN A 255 -20.68 4.93 -6.23
C ASN A 255 -19.88 4.56 -4.98
N LEU A 256 -18.56 4.52 -5.15
CA LEU A 256 -17.60 4.36 -4.06
C LEU A 256 -16.85 5.67 -3.88
N ILE A 257 -16.83 6.18 -2.66
CA ILE A 257 -16.02 7.35 -2.29
C ILE A 257 -14.72 6.84 -1.68
N THR A 258 -13.60 7.23 -2.25
CA THR A 258 -12.26 6.90 -1.77
C THR A 258 -11.42 8.15 -1.62
N GLY A 259 -10.43 8.10 -0.75
CA GLY A 259 -9.50 9.20 -0.54
C GLY A 259 -8.37 8.78 0.40
N GLY A 260 -7.35 9.59 0.52
CA GLY A 260 -6.29 9.41 1.50
C GLY A 260 -6.77 9.72 2.92
N ASN A 261 -6.05 9.19 3.88
CA ASN A 261 -6.30 9.48 5.30
C ASN A 261 -5.03 10.07 5.93
N PRO A 262 -4.99 11.39 6.20
CA PRO A 262 -3.81 12.03 6.77
C PRO A 262 -3.47 11.62 8.20
N ASN A 263 -4.38 10.89 8.86
CA ASN A 263 -4.18 10.42 10.24
C ASN A 263 -3.66 8.98 10.32
N LEU A 264 -3.24 8.37 9.21
CA LEU A 264 -2.60 7.07 9.24
C LEU A 264 -1.26 7.14 9.98
N VAL A 265 -0.97 6.08 10.70
CA VAL A 265 0.32 5.80 11.34
C VAL A 265 0.99 4.63 10.63
N ALA A 266 2.18 4.25 11.05
CA ALA A 266 2.87 3.10 10.49
C ALA A 266 2.12 1.79 10.79
N GLU A 267 2.11 0.88 9.84
CA GLU A 267 1.80 -0.53 10.11
C GLU A 267 3.01 -1.22 10.72
N GLU A 268 2.77 -2.19 11.59
CA GLU A 268 3.80 -2.93 12.31
C GLU A 268 3.79 -4.40 11.91
N GLY A 269 4.99 -4.94 11.64
CA GLY A 269 5.20 -6.35 11.35
C GLY A 269 6.11 -6.98 12.40
N GLU A 270 5.56 -7.88 13.21
CA GLU A 270 6.35 -8.71 14.13
C GLU A 270 6.75 -10.01 13.44
N THR A 271 8.03 -10.36 13.50
CA THR A 271 8.58 -11.55 12.88
C THR A 271 9.38 -12.36 13.87
N THR A 272 9.00 -13.62 14.04
CA THR A 272 9.79 -14.62 14.81
C THR A 272 10.35 -15.66 13.84
N THR A 273 11.65 -15.89 13.91
CA THR A 273 12.30 -16.92 13.10
C THR A 273 13.13 -17.88 13.94
N PHE A 274 13.12 -19.14 13.53
CA PHE A 274 14.01 -20.17 14.05
C PHE A 274 14.59 -20.97 12.91
N GLY A 275 15.91 -21.16 12.88
CA GLY A 275 16.58 -21.87 11.80
C GLY A 275 17.68 -22.80 12.29
N VAL A 276 17.99 -23.79 11.47
CA VAL A 276 19.15 -24.65 11.62
C VAL A 276 19.91 -24.73 10.31
N VAL A 277 21.21 -24.62 10.39
CA VAL A 277 22.13 -24.83 9.26
C VAL A 277 23.03 -26.02 9.60
N ILE A 278 23.14 -26.95 8.67
CA ILE A 278 23.94 -28.17 8.80
C ILE A 278 24.93 -28.22 7.63
N THR A 279 26.23 -28.29 7.98
CA THR A 279 27.33 -28.39 7.00
C THR A 279 28.19 -29.61 7.35
N PRO A 280 27.74 -30.84 6.99
CA PRO A 280 28.39 -32.05 7.43
C PRO A 280 29.78 -32.19 6.79
N SER A 281 30.82 -32.40 7.57
CA SER A 281 32.19 -32.55 7.10
C SER A 281 32.40 -33.82 6.23
N MET A 282 31.49 -34.81 6.36
CA MET A 282 31.51 -36.05 5.58
C MET A 282 31.19 -35.86 4.09
N ILE A 283 30.52 -34.78 3.71
CA ILE A 283 30.10 -34.48 2.34
C ILE A 283 30.58 -33.08 1.97
N GLU A 284 31.61 -33.03 1.14
CA GLU A 284 32.19 -31.76 0.70
C GLU A 284 31.14 -30.90 -0.03
N ASN A 285 31.12 -29.59 0.27
CA ASN A 285 30.26 -28.58 -0.36
C ASN A 285 28.74 -28.81 -0.14
N LEU A 286 28.33 -29.64 0.80
CA LEU A 286 26.92 -29.74 1.20
C LEU A 286 26.61 -28.75 2.33
N SER A 287 25.55 -27.96 2.13
CA SER A 287 24.93 -27.15 3.18
C SER A 287 23.42 -27.32 3.11
N VAL A 288 22.78 -27.56 4.24
CA VAL A 288 21.33 -27.68 4.38
C VAL A 288 20.84 -26.65 5.37
N SER A 289 19.85 -25.85 5.00
CA SER A 289 19.17 -24.91 5.89
C SER A 289 17.70 -25.28 5.99
N ILE A 290 17.18 -25.25 7.22
CA ILE A 290 15.76 -25.42 7.51
C ILE A 290 15.37 -24.25 8.39
N ASP A 291 14.39 -23.46 7.94
CA ASP A 291 13.93 -22.28 8.64
C ASP A 291 12.42 -22.31 8.84
N TYR A 292 11.99 -21.98 10.05
CA TYR A 292 10.62 -21.66 10.41
C TYR A 292 10.51 -20.16 10.61
N PHE A 293 9.40 -19.58 10.14
CA PHE A 293 9.08 -18.17 10.41
C PHE A 293 7.60 -18.03 10.73
N ASP A 294 7.30 -17.03 11.55
CA ASP A 294 5.96 -16.57 11.87
C ASP A 294 5.96 -15.04 11.75
N ILE A 295 5.01 -14.50 11.01
CA ILE A 295 4.91 -13.07 10.71
C ILE A 295 3.49 -12.62 10.98
N GLU A 296 3.34 -11.65 11.89
CA GLU A 296 2.08 -10.97 12.16
C GLU A 296 2.17 -9.50 11.74
N VAL A 297 1.17 -9.02 11.00
CA VAL A 297 1.10 -7.59 10.61
C VAL A 297 -0.14 -6.99 11.26
N THR A 298 0.07 -5.92 12.02
CA THR A 298 -0.99 -5.14 12.68
C THR A 298 -1.07 -3.75 12.07
N ASP A 299 -2.20 -3.08 12.26
CA ASP A 299 -2.49 -1.74 11.72
C ASP A 299 -2.25 -1.61 10.21
N ALA A 300 -2.49 -2.71 9.47
CA ALA A 300 -2.22 -2.79 8.04
C ALA A 300 -2.95 -1.67 7.27
N ILE A 301 -2.18 -0.90 6.51
CA ILE A 301 -2.69 0.19 5.68
C ILE A 301 -3.36 -0.41 4.45
N GLY A 302 -4.65 -0.18 4.32
CA GLY A 302 -5.45 -0.69 3.22
C GLY A 302 -6.79 0.02 3.09
N SER A 303 -7.58 -0.39 2.13
CA SER A 303 -8.95 0.11 1.96
C SER A 303 -9.94 -0.83 2.63
N VAL A 304 -10.96 -0.26 3.28
CA VAL A 304 -12.11 -1.05 3.74
C VAL A 304 -12.88 -1.53 2.50
N PRO A 305 -13.09 -2.84 2.33
CA PRO A 305 -13.88 -3.35 1.21
C PRO A 305 -15.28 -2.74 1.19
N ALA A 306 -15.76 -2.34 0.00
CA ALA A 306 -17.09 -1.73 -0.14
C ALA A 306 -18.21 -2.59 0.46
N GLN A 307 -18.11 -3.90 0.34
CA GLN A 307 -19.07 -4.84 0.93
C GLN A 307 -19.10 -4.80 2.47
N THR A 308 -18.00 -4.44 3.11
CA THR A 308 -17.90 -4.32 4.58
C THR A 308 -18.39 -2.96 5.06
N SER A 309 -18.20 -1.91 4.25
CA SER A 309 -18.63 -0.55 4.57
C SER A 309 -20.11 -0.29 4.27
N TYR A 310 -20.73 -1.20 3.53
CA TYR A 310 -22.16 -1.19 3.20
C TYR A 310 -22.95 -2.00 4.24
#